data_a4a6debd87fc570e37df2b32d6739a1c
#
_entry.id   a4a6debd87fc570e37df2b32d6739a1c
#
_cell.length_a   1.000
_cell.length_b   1.000
_cell.length_c   1.000
_cell.angle_alpha   90.00
_cell.angle_beta   90.00
_cell.angle_gamma   90.00
#
_symmetry.space_group_name_H-M   'P 1'
#
loop_
_entity.id
_entity.type
_entity.pdbx_description
1 polymer ?
#
loop_
_entity_poly.entity_id
_entity_poly.type
_entity_poly.pdbx_seq_one_letter_code
_entity_poly.pdbx_strand_id
1 'polypeptide(L)'
;MGHSEEVAAFALKTWRGPRPYVFTKCGLRWDEQGRVHGNLNADCIRRECEDSLRRLNTDVIDLYQIHWPTEELEEAWSAMAQLQKEGKVRWIGVSNFNVEEMRRAQAIAPITSLQPPYSLVRREVERKLLPYCRVHEIGAIVYSPMASGLLTGAMKRERAAKLPESDWRSRDPEFREPKLSQNLALVERLREVGERHGRPPGQVAIAWALRNPAVTGAIVGARNAKQVEGNVGAAELQLSEEEVAKIEGKNDKEREPAIAVANS
;
A
#
# COMPACT_ATOMS: atom_id res chain seq x y z
N MET A 1 9.99 20.22 0.27
CA MET A 1 9.08 19.07 0.43
C MET A 1 8.21 18.98 -0.80
N GLY A 2 7.58 17.81 -1.10
CA GLY A 2 6.81 17.66 -2.35
C GLY A 2 7.63 17.17 -3.56
N HIS A 3 8.93 16.93 -3.39
CA HIS A 3 9.82 16.51 -4.47
C HIS A 3 9.32 15.27 -5.25
N SER A 4 8.68 14.32 -4.59
CA SER A 4 8.10 13.15 -5.29
C SER A 4 6.99 13.53 -6.28
N GLU A 5 6.19 14.55 -5.98
CA GLU A 5 5.15 15.06 -6.88
C GLU A 5 5.77 15.80 -8.06
N GLU A 6 6.87 16.55 -7.85
CA GLU A 6 7.62 17.21 -8.93
C GLU A 6 8.26 16.19 -9.88
N VAL A 7 8.83 15.10 -9.34
CA VAL A 7 9.35 13.99 -10.15
C VAL A 7 8.25 13.31 -10.95
N ALA A 8 7.08 13.09 -10.32
CA ALA A 8 5.92 12.55 -11.02
C ALA A 8 5.43 13.47 -12.13
N ALA A 9 5.38 14.79 -11.90
CA ALA A 9 5.03 15.79 -12.91
C ALA A 9 6.00 15.75 -14.10
N PHE A 10 7.30 15.64 -13.83
CA PHE A 10 8.31 15.50 -14.89
C PHE A 10 8.09 14.23 -15.71
N ALA A 11 7.83 13.09 -15.05
CA ALA A 11 7.55 11.83 -15.72
C ALA A 11 6.28 11.91 -16.58
N LEU A 12 5.20 12.51 -16.07
CA LEU A 12 3.95 12.71 -16.80
C LEU A 12 4.13 13.59 -18.05
N LYS A 13 4.92 14.64 -17.95
CA LYS A 13 5.22 15.52 -19.08
C LYS A 13 5.95 14.80 -20.22
N THR A 14 6.79 13.84 -19.89
CA THR A 14 7.57 13.07 -20.87
C THR A 14 6.88 11.80 -21.35
N TRP A 15 5.85 11.33 -20.64
CA TRP A 15 5.09 10.14 -20.97
C TRP A 15 4.34 10.28 -22.31
N ARG A 16 4.35 9.24 -23.15
CA ARG A 16 3.71 9.21 -24.46
C ARG A 16 2.58 8.16 -24.58
N GLY A 17 2.38 7.39 -23.55
CA GLY A 17 1.27 6.40 -23.48
C GLY A 17 -0.04 7.00 -22.96
N PRO A 18 -1.06 6.17 -22.69
CA PRO A 18 -2.27 6.60 -22.00
C PRO A 18 -1.91 7.24 -20.66
N ARG A 19 -2.58 8.36 -20.35
CA ARG A 19 -2.29 9.09 -19.10
C ARG A 19 -2.53 8.16 -17.89
N PRO A 20 -1.52 7.92 -17.04
CA PRO A 20 -1.71 7.14 -15.83
C PRO A 20 -2.53 7.92 -14.81
N TYR A 21 -3.22 7.21 -13.93
CA TYR A 21 -3.85 7.81 -12.77
C TYR A 21 -2.80 8.26 -11.77
N VAL A 22 -2.98 9.46 -11.23
CA VAL A 22 -2.07 10.07 -10.26
C VAL A 22 -2.73 10.11 -8.89
N PHE A 23 -2.07 9.47 -7.93
CA PHE A 23 -2.54 9.37 -6.55
C PHE A 23 -1.57 10.11 -5.63
N THR A 24 -2.09 10.96 -4.75
CA THR A 24 -1.30 11.61 -3.70
C THR A 24 -2.09 11.71 -2.40
N LYS A 25 -1.45 12.20 -1.35
CA LYS A 25 -1.99 12.20 0.01
C LYS A 25 -1.86 13.56 0.67
N CYS A 26 -2.70 13.79 1.69
CA CYS A 26 -2.69 14.96 2.57
C CYS A 26 -2.70 14.58 4.04
N GLY A 27 -2.63 15.58 4.88
CA GLY A 27 -2.77 15.46 6.33
C GLY A 27 -1.46 15.23 7.08
N LEU A 28 -0.31 15.29 6.40
CA LEU A 28 1.00 15.26 7.06
C LEU A 28 1.80 16.52 6.70
N ARG A 29 2.18 17.27 7.71
CA ARG A 29 3.00 18.48 7.56
C ARG A 29 4.32 18.35 8.30
N TRP A 30 5.27 19.14 7.89
CA TRP A 30 6.59 19.24 8.51
C TRP A 30 6.74 20.62 9.12
N ASP A 31 7.26 20.66 10.34
CA ASP A 31 7.69 21.90 10.95
C ASP A 31 9.07 22.35 10.42
N GLU A 32 9.55 23.49 10.88
CA GLU A 32 10.85 24.05 10.51
C GLU A 32 12.03 23.13 10.90
N GLN A 33 11.84 22.25 11.89
CA GLN A 33 12.81 21.26 12.32
C GLN A 33 12.71 19.94 11.54
N GLY A 34 11.80 19.84 10.55
CA GLY A 34 11.57 18.64 9.74
C GLY A 34 10.79 17.53 10.45
N ARG A 35 10.17 17.81 11.61
CA ARG A 35 9.31 16.85 12.31
C ARG A 35 7.95 16.78 11.65
N VAL A 36 7.43 15.57 11.53
CA VAL A 36 6.13 15.33 10.88
C VAL A 36 5.00 15.42 11.90
N HIS A 37 3.97 16.18 11.55
CA HIS A 37 2.75 16.34 12.34
C HIS A 37 1.52 16.04 11.49
N GLY A 38 0.53 15.35 12.09
CA GLY A 38 -0.80 15.24 11.51
C GLY A 38 -1.53 16.57 11.61
N ASN A 39 -2.22 16.98 10.55
CA ASN A 39 -3.12 18.13 10.57
C ASN A 39 -4.20 17.91 9.51
N LEU A 40 -5.42 17.67 9.97
CA LEU A 40 -6.61 17.45 9.13
C LEU A 40 -7.61 18.60 9.17
N ASN A 41 -7.21 19.78 9.64
CA ASN A 41 -8.03 20.99 9.53
C ASN A 41 -8.41 21.25 8.06
N ALA A 42 -9.65 21.66 7.80
CA ALA A 42 -10.19 21.84 6.46
C ALA A 42 -9.36 22.79 5.58
N ASP A 43 -8.88 23.90 6.16
CA ASP A 43 -8.04 24.86 5.44
C ASP A 43 -6.68 24.28 5.06
N CYS A 44 -6.12 23.39 5.91
CA CYS A 44 -4.90 22.66 5.60
C CYS A 44 -5.11 21.69 4.46
N ILE A 45 -6.18 20.88 4.48
CA ILE A 45 -6.51 19.94 3.41
C ILE A 45 -6.66 20.65 2.07
N ARG A 46 -7.36 21.79 2.04
CA ARG A 46 -7.51 22.59 0.83
C ARG A 46 -6.18 23.11 0.31
N ARG A 47 -5.36 23.68 1.18
CA ARG A 47 -4.04 24.24 0.83
C ARG A 47 -3.10 23.14 0.33
N GLU A 48 -3.06 22.00 0.98
CA GLU A 48 -2.27 20.86 0.55
C GLU A 48 -2.71 20.32 -0.82
N CYS A 49 -4.01 20.34 -1.11
CA CYS A 49 -4.55 19.97 -2.42
C CYS A 49 -4.05 20.93 -3.51
N GLU A 50 -4.17 22.26 -3.28
CA GLU A 50 -3.67 23.28 -4.23
C GLU A 50 -2.15 23.16 -4.45
N ASP A 51 -1.41 22.91 -3.37
CA ASP A 51 0.04 22.70 -3.43
C ASP A 51 0.39 21.46 -4.24
N SER A 52 -0.35 20.37 -4.08
CA SER A 52 -0.16 19.12 -4.84
C SER A 52 -0.52 19.31 -6.32
N LEU A 53 -1.64 19.97 -6.65
CA LEU A 53 -2.02 20.31 -8.02
C LEU A 53 -0.91 21.13 -8.72
N ARG A 54 -0.37 22.12 -8.01
CA ARG A 54 0.73 22.97 -8.54
C ARG A 54 2.01 22.17 -8.78
N ARG A 55 2.44 21.35 -7.82
CA ARG A 55 3.65 20.52 -7.96
C ARG A 55 3.50 19.44 -9.02
N LEU A 56 2.32 18.82 -9.10
CA LEU A 56 2.00 17.82 -10.14
C LEU A 56 1.77 18.44 -11.52
N ASN A 57 1.63 19.78 -11.60
CA ASN A 57 1.30 20.53 -12.81
C ASN A 57 0.08 19.96 -13.52
N THR A 58 -1.02 19.78 -12.77
CA THR A 58 -2.31 19.23 -13.24
C THR A 58 -3.45 20.00 -12.58
N ASP A 59 -4.58 20.07 -13.28
CA ASP A 59 -5.81 20.69 -12.75
C ASP A 59 -6.63 19.73 -11.89
N VAL A 60 -6.36 18.41 -12.00
CA VAL A 60 -7.14 17.36 -11.31
C VAL A 60 -6.21 16.26 -10.80
N ILE A 61 -6.34 15.92 -9.52
CA ILE A 61 -5.76 14.72 -8.91
C ILE A 61 -6.74 13.56 -9.09
N ASP A 62 -6.30 12.41 -9.57
CA ASP A 62 -7.20 11.28 -9.79
C ASP A 62 -7.66 10.66 -8.47
N LEU A 63 -6.77 10.39 -7.52
CA LEU A 63 -7.12 9.93 -6.18
C LEU A 63 -6.38 10.73 -5.13
N TYR A 64 -7.12 11.39 -4.24
CA TYR A 64 -6.59 12.15 -3.12
C TYR A 64 -6.95 11.44 -1.81
N GLN A 65 -5.96 11.16 -0.95
CA GLN A 65 -6.16 10.31 0.22
C GLN A 65 -5.72 11.02 1.50
N ILE A 66 -6.48 10.88 2.58
CA ILE A 66 -5.97 11.20 3.93
C ILE A 66 -4.92 10.15 4.30
N HIS A 67 -3.71 10.60 4.70
CA HIS A 67 -2.56 9.73 4.95
C HIS A 67 -2.69 8.94 6.26
N TRP A 68 -3.14 9.62 7.32
CA TRP A 68 -3.40 9.05 8.65
C TRP A 68 -4.62 9.71 9.25
N PRO A 69 -5.47 8.97 10.00
CA PRO A 69 -6.58 9.57 10.71
C PRO A 69 -6.09 10.44 11.87
N THR A 70 -6.85 11.49 12.20
CA THR A 70 -6.73 12.30 13.41
C THR A 70 -8.10 12.51 14.05
N GLU A 71 -8.18 13.28 15.13
CA GLU A 71 -9.45 13.58 15.79
C GLU A 71 -10.38 14.42 14.89
N GLU A 72 -9.85 15.26 14.00
CA GLU A 72 -10.61 16.12 13.09
C GLU A 72 -11.11 15.40 11.82
N LEU A 73 -11.34 14.10 11.89
CA LEU A 73 -11.65 13.25 10.73
C LEU A 73 -12.87 13.74 9.95
N GLU A 74 -13.96 14.11 10.62
CA GLU A 74 -15.21 14.54 9.98
C GLU A 74 -15.03 15.86 9.24
N GLU A 75 -14.33 16.82 9.82
CA GLU A 75 -14.00 18.09 9.18
C GLU A 75 -13.16 17.86 7.93
N ALA A 76 -12.09 17.09 8.06
CA ALA A 76 -11.22 16.73 6.95
C ALA A 76 -11.97 16.04 5.82
N TRP A 77 -12.80 15.03 6.17
CA TRP A 77 -13.54 14.28 5.16
C TRP A 77 -14.59 15.14 4.44
N SER A 78 -15.23 16.07 5.15
CA SER A 78 -16.11 17.08 4.54
C SER A 78 -15.35 17.96 3.55
N ALA A 79 -14.13 18.39 3.90
CA ALA A 79 -13.27 19.16 3.00
C ALA A 79 -12.86 18.34 1.76
N MET A 80 -12.52 17.06 1.93
CA MET A 80 -12.22 16.14 0.82
C MET A 80 -13.42 16.00 -0.13
N ALA A 81 -14.62 15.78 0.41
CA ALA A 81 -15.85 15.70 -0.38
C ALA A 81 -16.15 17.00 -1.14
N GLN A 82 -15.84 18.16 -0.54
CA GLN A 82 -16.00 19.44 -1.21
C GLN A 82 -14.99 19.64 -2.34
N LEU A 83 -13.72 19.26 -2.16
CA LEU A 83 -12.71 19.26 -3.24
C LEU A 83 -13.11 18.38 -4.42
N GLN A 84 -13.78 17.25 -4.15
CA GLN A 84 -14.34 16.38 -5.19
C GLN A 84 -15.48 17.07 -5.95
N LYS A 85 -16.40 17.72 -5.26
CA LYS A 85 -17.49 18.49 -5.89
C LYS A 85 -16.98 19.67 -6.72
N GLU A 86 -15.89 20.29 -6.30
CA GLU A 86 -15.19 21.36 -7.03
C GLU A 86 -14.42 20.84 -8.26
N GLY A 87 -14.31 19.52 -8.45
CA GLY A 87 -13.60 18.91 -9.57
C GLY A 87 -12.07 18.93 -9.46
N LYS A 88 -11.51 19.33 -8.31
CA LYS A 88 -10.06 19.34 -8.06
C LYS A 88 -9.49 17.93 -7.85
N VAL A 89 -10.32 17.03 -7.36
CA VAL A 89 -9.98 15.61 -7.21
C VAL A 89 -11.11 14.75 -7.78
N ARG A 90 -10.79 13.66 -8.47
CA ARG A 90 -11.80 12.75 -9.03
C ARG A 90 -12.38 11.84 -7.97
N TRP A 91 -11.50 11.22 -7.19
CA TRP A 91 -11.85 10.28 -6.14
C TRP A 91 -11.16 10.64 -4.85
N ILE A 92 -11.83 10.34 -3.76
CA ILE A 92 -11.31 10.54 -2.40
C ILE A 92 -11.14 9.20 -1.70
N GLY A 93 -10.10 9.07 -0.88
CA GLY A 93 -9.79 7.84 -0.18
C GLY A 93 -9.07 8.08 1.13
N VAL A 94 -8.78 7.00 1.82
CA VAL A 94 -8.13 7.02 3.13
C VAL A 94 -6.98 6.04 3.19
N SER A 95 -6.03 6.28 4.09
CA SER A 95 -4.93 5.38 4.37
C SER A 95 -4.79 5.17 5.87
N ASN A 96 -4.51 3.93 6.30
CA ASN A 96 -4.31 3.56 7.69
C ASN A 96 -5.54 3.72 8.60
N PHE A 97 -6.74 3.82 8.05
CA PHE A 97 -7.98 3.88 8.79
C PHE A 97 -8.42 2.49 9.27
N ASN A 98 -9.00 2.44 10.45
CA ASN A 98 -9.74 1.26 10.94
C ASN A 98 -11.20 1.28 10.45
N VAL A 99 -11.96 0.21 10.76
CA VAL A 99 -13.36 0.09 10.30
C VAL A 99 -14.26 1.18 10.89
N GLU A 100 -14.04 1.57 12.13
CA GLU A 100 -14.85 2.61 12.79
C GLU A 100 -14.62 3.99 12.17
N GLU A 101 -13.36 4.33 11.91
CA GLU A 101 -12.99 5.57 11.23
C GLU A 101 -13.56 5.61 9.80
N MET A 102 -13.54 4.48 9.08
CA MET A 102 -14.18 4.40 7.76
C MET A 102 -15.69 4.61 7.84
N ARG A 103 -16.38 4.03 8.85
CA ARG A 103 -17.82 4.27 9.03
C ARG A 103 -18.15 5.73 9.29
N ARG A 104 -17.37 6.40 10.13
CA ARG A 104 -17.51 7.84 10.40
C ARG A 104 -17.35 8.65 9.12
N ALA A 105 -16.34 8.37 8.33
CA ALA A 105 -16.13 9.03 7.04
C ALA A 105 -17.28 8.75 6.05
N GLN A 106 -17.72 7.50 5.92
CA GLN A 106 -18.81 7.12 5.02
C GLN A 106 -20.17 7.73 5.38
N ALA A 107 -20.39 8.12 6.62
CA ALA A 107 -21.58 8.87 7.02
C ALA A 107 -21.67 10.27 6.36
N ILE A 108 -20.53 10.80 5.86
CA ILE A 108 -20.43 12.10 5.22
C ILE A 108 -20.37 11.96 3.69
N ALA A 109 -19.47 11.10 3.19
CA ALA A 109 -19.30 10.88 1.76
C ALA A 109 -18.70 9.47 1.51
N PRO A 110 -18.97 8.84 0.36
CA PRO A 110 -18.38 7.55 0.01
C PRO A 110 -16.85 7.56 0.02
N ILE A 111 -16.26 6.45 0.45
CA ILE A 111 -14.81 6.20 0.36
C ILE A 111 -14.56 5.38 -0.90
N THR A 112 -13.72 5.89 -1.82
CA THR A 112 -13.34 5.14 -3.02
C THR A 112 -12.28 4.08 -2.72
N SER A 113 -11.31 4.40 -1.85
CA SER A 113 -10.20 3.47 -1.55
C SER A 113 -9.71 3.55 -0.12
N LEU A 114 -9.26 2.40 0.37
CA LEU A 114 -8.43 2.27 1.57
C LEU A 114 -7.00 1.90 1.16
N GLN A 115 -5.99 2.53 1.77
CA GLN A 115 -4.59 2.17 1.59
C GLN A 115 -3.99 1.65 2.91
N PRO A 116 -4.03 0.32 3.17
CA PRO A 116 -3.48 -0.29 4.37
C PRO A 116 -2.14 -0.99 4.08
N PRO A 117 -1.30 -1.29 5.12
CA PRO A 117 -0.17 -2.19 4.97
C PRO A 117 -0.65 -3.63 4.78
N TYR A 118 -0.06 -4.38 3.85
CA TYR A 118 -0.38 -5.80 3.67
C TYR A 118 0.79 -6.56 3.05
N SER A 119 1.17 -7.63 3.71
CA SER A 119 2.22 -8.55 3.25
C SER A 119 2.11 -9.89 3.99
N LEU A 120 2.90 -10.86 3.58
CA LEU A 120 3.00 -12.17 4.27
C LEU A 120 3.39 -12.07 5.76
N VAL A 121 4.05 -10.98 6.17
CA VAL A 121 4.46 -10.73 7.56
C VAL A 121 3.56 -9.73 8.28
N ARG A 122 2.57 -9.14 7.59
CA ARG A 122 1.56 -8.20 8.15
C ARG A 122 0.20 -8.53 7.56
N ARG A 123 -0.54 -9.38 8.25
CA ARG A 123 -1.82 -9.95 7.77
C ARG A 123 -3.05 -9.49 8.54
N GLU A 124 -2.90 -8.58 9.49
CA GLU A 124 -3.98 -8.14 10.39
C GLU A 124 -5.19 -7.58 9.63
N VAL A 125 -4.95 -6.98 8.46
CA VAL A 125 -6.00 -6.40 7.60
C VAL A 125 -6.98 -7.44 7.07
N GLU A 126 -6.59 -8.72 6.97
CA GLU A 126 -7.43 -9.82 6.49
C GLU A 126 -8.63 -10.08 7.41
N ARG A 127 -8.50 -9.77 8.70
CA ARG A 127 -9.54 -10.10 9.70
C ARG A 127 -10.76 -9.19 9.63
N LYS A 128 -10.57 -7.91 9.32
CA LYS A 128 -11.65 -6.91 9.38
C LYS A 128 -11.63 -5.94 8.19
N LEU A 129 -10.46 -5.37 7.85
CA LEU A 129 -10.37 -4.29 6.88
C LEU A 129 -10.67 -4.76 5.45
N LEU A 130 -10.02 -5.81 4.98
CA LEU A 130 -10.28 -6.34 3.63
C LEU A 130 -11.71 -6.87 3.47
N PRO A 131 -12.29 -7.64 4.41
CA PRO A 131 -13.70 -8.01 4.35
C PRO A 131 -14.64 -6.79 4.32
N TYR A 132 -14.37 -5.78 5.15
CA TYR A 132 -15.14 -4.54 5.15
C TYR A 132 -15.08 -3.82 3.81
N CYS A 133 -13.89 -3.66 3.25
CA CYS A 133 -13.69 -3.05 1.93
C CYS A 133 -14.49 -3.77 0.84
N ARG A 134 -14.46 -5.10 0.85
CA ARG A 134 -15.19 -5.92 -0.13
C ARG A 134 -16.70 -5.72 -0.04
N VAL A 135 -17.27 -5.73 1.17
CA VAL A 135 -18.72 -5.55 1.38
C VAL A 135 -19.19 -4.16 1.00
N HIS A 136 -18.34 -3.14 1.21
CA HIS A 136 -18.69 -1.74 0.96
C HIS A 136 -18.14 -1.20 -0.37
N GLU A 137 -17.66 -2.08 -1.27
CA GLU A 137 -17.11 -1.73 -2.58
C GLU A 137 -15.97 -0.68 -2.54
N ILE A 138 -15.17 -0.71 -1.47
CA ILE A 138 -14.01 0.14 -1.28
C ILE A 138 -12.78 -0.57 -1.88
N GLY A 139 -12.12 0.04 -2.84
CA GLY A 139 -10.88 -0.50 -3.42
C GLY A 139 -9.75 -0.54 -2.38
N ALA A 140 -9.13 -1.71 -2.16
CA ALA A 140 -7.96 -1.80 -1.28
C ALA A 140 -6.67 -1.71 -2.11
N ILE A 141 -5.90 -0.62 -1.91
CA ILE A 141 -4.59 -0.40 -2.55
C ILE A 141 -3.52 -0.61 -1.49
N VAL A 142 -2.97 -1.81 -1.41
CA VAL A 142 -2.10 -2.18 -0.29
C VAL A 142 -0.66 -1.69 -0.48
N TYR A 143 0.00 -1.29 0.61
CA TYR A 143 1.40 -0.88 0.57
C TYR A 143 2.31 -1.88 1.29
N SER A 144 3.60 -1.82 0.97
CA SER A 144 4.66 -2.69 1.52
C SER A 144 4.45 -4.21 1.30
N PRO A 145 4.01 -4.69 0.13
CA PRO A 145 3.79 -6.13 -0.10
C PRO A 145 5.09 -6.95 0.02
N MET A 146 6.24 -6.32 -0.20
CA MET A 146 7.57 -6.93 -0.03
C MET A 146 8.19 -6.68 1.36
N ALA A 147 7.42 -6.17 2.34
CA ALA A 147 7.88 -5.87 3.69
C ALA A 147 9.21 -5.06 3.68
N SER A 148 9.21 -3.90 3.01
CA SER A 148 10.38 -3.00 2.93
C SER A 148 11.67 -3.66 2.45
N GLY A 149 11.53 -4.64 1.57
CA GLY A 149 12.64 -5.37 0.95
C GLY A 149 13.02 -6.68 1.67
N LEU A 150 12.40 -7.00 2.78
CA LEU A 150 12.62 -8.25 3.52
C LEU A 150 12.32 -9.49 2.64
N LEU A 151 11.21 -9.46 1.91
CA LEU A 151 10.71 -10.57 1.11
C LEU A 151 11.26 -10.62 -0.33
N THR A 152 12.24 -9.78 -0.66
CA THR A 152 12.80 -9.71 -2.02
C THR A 152 13.86 -10.79 -2.31
N GLY A 153 14.33 -11.48 -1.28
CA GLY A 153 15.49 -12.39 -1.37
C GLY A 153 16.85 -11.69 -1.28
N ALA A 154 16.87 -10.35 -1.26
CA ALA A 154 18.11 -9.57 -1.12
C ALA A 154 18.53 -9.32 0.34
N MET A 155 17.61 -9.48 1.30
CA MET A 155 17.93 -9.38 2.72
C MET A 155 18.57 -10.69 3.20
N LYS A 156 19.66 -10.56 3.92
CA LYS A 156 20.41 -11.66 4.58
C LYS A 156 20.73 -11.23 6.01
N ARG A 157 21.11 -12.19 6.89
CA ARG A 157 21.47 -11.90 8.28
C ARG A 157 22.58 -10.85 8.39
N GLU A 158 23.64 -11.01 7.59
CA GLU A 158 24.78 -10.10 7.58
C GLU A 158 24.40 -8.71 7.13
N ARG A 159 23.45 -8.59 6.23
CA ARG A 159 22.92 -7.29 5.76
C ARG A 159 22.02 -6.66 6.81
N ALA A 160 21.16 -7.42 7.46
CA ALA A 160 20.30 -6.93 8.53
C ALA A 160 21.13 -6.40 9.72
N ALA A 161 22.19 -7.14 10.11
CA ALA A 161 23.12 -6.75 11.17
C ALA A 161 23.94 -5.48 10.85
N LYS A 162 24.08 -5.11 9.57
CA LYS A 162 24.82 -3.94 9.11
C LYS A 162 23.93 -2.74 8.73
N LEU A 163 22.63 -2.81 9.03
CA LEU A 163 21.76 -1.66 8.81
C LEU A 163 22.17 -0.49 9.70
N PRO A 164 22.37 0.72 9.14
CA PRO A 164 22.72 1.88 9.95
C PRO A 164 21.61 2.21 10.96
N GLU A 165 21.95 2.82 12.07
CA GLU A 165 20.96 3.23 13.09
C GLU A 165 19.93 4.23 12.56
N SER A 166 20.30 5.04 11.55
CA SER A 166 19.40 5.95 10.85
C SER A 166 18.38 5.22 9.97
N ASP A 167 18.61 3.95 9.63
CA ASP A 167 17.64 3.13 8.90
C ASP A 167 16.64 2.54 9.91
N TRP A 168 15.37 2.91 9.77
CA TRP A 168 14.30 2.48 10.69
C TRP A 168 14.16 0.95 10.78
N ARG A 169 14.55 0.21 9.73
CA ARG A 169 14.55 -1.27 9.70
C ARG A 169 15.48 -1.87 10.74
N SER A 170 16.55 -1.15 11.12
CA SER A 170 17.46 -1.58 12.20
C SER A 170 16.76 -1.74 13.54
N ARG A 171 15.61 -1.07 13.74
CA ARG A 171 14.79 -1.09 14.96
C ARG A 171 13.50 -1.89 14.82
N ASP A 172 13.11 -2.27 13.60
CA ASP A 172 11.89 -3.04 13.35
C ASP A 172 12.11 -4.51 13.75
N PRO A 173 11.25 -5.10 14.60
CA PRO A 173 11.33 -6.50 15.02
C PRO A 173 11.39 -7.51 13.88
N GLU A 174 10.79 -7.23 12.73
CA GLU A 174 10.80 -8.11 11.57
C GLU A 174 12.21 -8.31 10.98
N PHE A 175 13.13 -7.37 11.25
CA PHE A 175 14.54 -7.44 10.81
C PHE A 175 15.50 -7.90 11.93
N ARG A 176 14.97 -8.36 13.08
CA ARG A 176 15.72 -8.83 14.24
C ARG A 176 15.35 -10.27 14.61
N GLU A 177 16.28 -10.93 15.29
CA GLU A 177 16.00 -12.27 15.83
C GLU A 177 14.96 -12.22 16.98
N PRO A 178 14.09 -13.21 17.13
CA PRO A 178 14.01 -14.45 16.32
C PRO A 178 13.21 -14.30 15.01
N LYS A 179 12.49 -13.20 14.79
CA LYS A 179 11.63 -13.00 13.61
C LYS A 179 12.38 -12.97 12.29
N LEU A 180 13.60 -12.41 12.28
CA LEU A 180 14.42 -12.39 11.07
C LEU A 180 14.67 -13.81 10.53
N SER A 181 14.98 -14.77 11.39
CA SER A 181 15.16 -16.17 10.98
C SER A 181 13.91 -16.78 10.37
N GLN A 182 12.74 -16.51 10.96
CA GLN A 182 11.44 -16.98 10.45
C GLN A 182 11.13 -16.36 9.09
N ASN A 183 11.39 -15.07 8.95
CA ASN A 183 11.17 -14.34 7.70
C ASN A 183 12.14 -14.79 6.58
N LEU A 184 13.38 -15.10 6.91
CA LEU A 184 14.33 -15.65 5.92
C LEU A 184 13.90 -17.05 5.47
N ALA A 185 13.36 -17.89 6.38
CA ALA A 185 12.79 -19.18 6.00
C ALA A 185 11.56 -19.03 5.09
N LEU A 186 10.72 -18.01 5.33
CA LEU A 186 9.63 -17.65 4.43
C LEU A 186 10.16 -17.24 3.04
N VAL A 187 11.24 -16.47 2.99
CA VAL A 187 11.86 -16.06 1.71
C VAL A 187 12.35 -17.28 0.90
N GLU A 188 12.86 -18.32 1.56
CA GLU A 188 13.24 -19.54 0.84
C GLU A 188 12.03 -20.25 0.23
N ARG A 189 10.88 -20.30 0.93
CA ARG A 189 9.65 -20.84 0.34
C ARG A 189 9.16 -19.99 -0.86
N LEU A 190 9.28 -18.66 -0.76
CA LEU A 190 8.99 -17.76 -1.90
C LEU A 190 9.96 -18.03 -3.08
N ARG A 191 11.22 -18.31 -2.80
CA ARG A 191 12.23 -18.65 -3.82
C ARG A 191 11.87 -19.94 -4.54
N GLU A 192 11.57 -21.01 -3.80
CA GLU A 192 11.20 -22.30 -4.36
C GLU A 192 9.96 -22.24 -5.26
N VAL A 193 8.94 -21.43 -4.86
CA VAL A 193 7.78 -21.20 -5.70
C VAL A 193 8.16 -20.35 -6.92
N GLY A 194 8.93 -19.28 -6.70
CA GLY A 194 9.38 -18.39 -7.78
C GLY A 194 10.19 -19.10 -8.86
N GLU A 195 11.05 -20.06 -8.50
CA GLU A 195 11.85 -20.84 -9.45
C GLU A 195 10.98 -21.62 -10.44
N ARG A 196 9.82 -22.15 -10.00
CA ARG A 196 8.87 -22.84 -10.89
C ARG A 196 8.28 -21.93 -11.96
N HIS A 197 8.19 -20.65 -11.68
CA HIS A 197 7.62 -19.63 -12.55
C HIS A 197 8.69 -18.75 -13.24
N GLY A 198 9.98 -18.99 -12.97
CA GLY A 198 11.06 -18.10 -13.43
C GLY A 198 10.96 -16.68 -12.86
N ARG A 199 10.45 -16.54 -11.62
CA ARG A 199 10.19 -15.26 -10.97
C ARG A 199 10.95 -15.11 -9.65
N PRO A 200 11.48 -13.92 -9.33
CA PRO A 200 12.15 -13.69 -8.04
C PRO A 200 11.17 -13.69 -6.86
N PRO A 201 11.64 -13.96 -5.62
CA PRO A 201 10.81 -13.99 -4.41
C PRO A 201 9.93 -12.73 -4.22
N GLY A 202 10.46 -11.55 -4.56
CA GLY A 202 9.71 -10.30 -4.45
C GLY A 202 8.46 -10.26 -5.33
N GLN A 203 8.51 -10.81 -6.55
CA GLN A 203 7.32 -10.90 -7.40
C GLN A 203 6.31 -11.90 -6.83
N VAL A 204 6.75 -13.02 -6.27
CA VAL A 204 5.86 -13.98 -5.61
C VAL A 204 5.17 -13.34 -4.41
N ALA A 205 5.89 -12.55 -3.60
CA ALA A 205 5.31 -11.82 -2.46
C ALA A 205 4.27 -10.77 -2.90
N ILE A 206 4.50 -10.07 -4.00
CA ILE A 206 3.53 -9.12 -4.57
C ILE A 206 2.31 -9.87 -5.10
N ALA A 207 2.50 -10.95 -5.89
CA ALA A 207 1.42 -11.77 -6.43
C ALA A 207 0.57 -12.38 -5.31
N TRP A 208 1.22 -12.81 -4.22
CA TRP A 208 0.51 -13.31 -3.05
C TRP A 208 -0.43 -12.25 -2.44
N ALA A 209 -0.01 -11.00 -2.34
CA ALA A 209 -0.87 -9.92 -1.85
C ALA A 209 -2.02 -9.62 -2.84
N LEU A 210 -1.73 -9.60 -4.13
CA LEU A 210 -2.71 -9.33 -5.19
C LEU A 210 -3.77 -10.43 -5.34
N ARG A 211 -3.49 -11.68 -4.91
CA ARG A 211 -4.45 -12.80 -4.99
C ARG A 211 -5.70 -12.60 -4.14
N ASN A 212 -5.63 -11.75 -3.11
CA ASN A 212 -6.78 -11.51 -2.24
C ASN A 212 -7.85 -10.73 -3.03
N PRO A 213 -9.09 -11.24 -3.14
CA PRO A 213 -10.12 -10.64 -3.99
C PRO A 213 -10.58 -9.25 -3.53
N ALA A 214 -10.25 -8.83 -2.31
CA ALA A 214 -10.50 -7.48 -1.83
C ALA A 214 -9.38 -6.49 -2.22
N VAL A 215 -8.23 -6.98 -2.71
CA VAL A 215 -7.08 -6.13 -3.08
C VAL A 215 -7.19 -5.73 -4.55
N THR A 216 -7.32 -4.43 -4.78
CA THR A 216 -7.40 -3.83 -6.12
C THR A 216 -6.01 -3.58 -6.71
N GLY A 217 -5.02 -3.31 -5.87
CA GLY A 217 -3.66 -3.03 -6.32
C GLY A 217 -2.64 -3.08 -5.19
N ALA A 218 -1.37 -3.22 -5.56
CA ALA A 218 -0.25 -3.22 -4.62
C ALA A 218 0.76 -2.13 -4.99
N ILE A 219 1.08 -1.25 -4.03
CA ILE A 219 2.05 -0.17 -4.19
C ILE A 219 3.43 -0.71 -3.89
N VAL A 220 4.33 -0.57 -4.85
CA VAL A 220 5.71 -1.00 -4.75
C VAL A 220 6.67 0.16 -4.97
N GLY A 221 7.70 0.25 -4.12
CA GLY A 221 8.77 1.20 -4.30
C GLY A 221 9.82 0.69 -5.30
N ALA A 222 10.39 1.61 -6.08
CA ALA A 222 11.53 1.33 -6.94
C ALA A 222 12.47 2.54 -6.95
N ARG A 223 13.80 2.28 -6.98
CA ARG A 223 14.84 3.31 -7.02
C ARG A 223 15.46 3.48 -8.40
N ASN A 224 15.15 2.60 -9.33
CA ASN A 224 15.64 2.61 -10.71
C ASN A 224 14.72 1.77 -11.62
N ALA A 225 14.86 1.94 -12.94
CA ALA A 225 14.07 1.25 -13.96
C ALA A 225 14.11 -0.27 -13.82
N LYS A 226 15.29 -0.87 -13.56
CA LYS A 226 15.44 -2.31 -13.40
C LYS A 226 14.58 -2.87 -12.25
N GLN A 227 14.40 -2.11 -11.17
CA GLN A 227 13.50 -2.52 -10.08
C GLN A 227 12.03 -2.41 -10.48
N VAL A 228 11.65 -1.42 -11.30
CA VAL A 228 10.29 -1.34 -11.86
C VAL A 228 10.01 -2.56 -12.73
N GLU A 229 10.88 -2.84 -13.71
CA GLU A 229 10.79 -4.02 -14.59
C GLU A 229 10.74 -5.31 -13.77
N GLY A 230 11.57 -5.39 -12.72
CA GLY A 230 11.60 -6.52 -11.78
C GLY A 230 10.36 -6.69 -10.92
N ASN A 231 9.45 -5.71 -10.85
CA ASN A 231 8.23 -5.79 -10.06
C ASN A 231 6.97 -6.01 -10.91
N VAL A 232 6.93 -5.45 -12.13
CA VAL A 232 5.73 -5.42 -12.99
C VAL A 232 5.20 -6.81 -13.31
N GLY A 233 6.08 -7.77 -13.56
CA GLY A 233 5.71 -9.16 -13.85
C GLY A 233 4.94 -9.87 -12.73
N ALA A 234 4.90 -9.30 -11.52
CA ALA A 234 4.11 -9.86 -10.43
C ALA A 234 2.59 -9.81 -10.68
N ALA A 235 2.11 -8.86 -11.49
CA ALA A 235 0.69 -8.72 -11.81
C ALA A 235 0.16 -9.86 -12.70
N GLU A 236 1.04 -10.53 -13.43
CA GLU A 236 0.70 -11.65 -14.30
C GLU A 236 0.85 -13.00 -13.60
N LEU A 237 1.52 -13.04 -12.45
CA LEU A 237 1.80 -14.27 -11.73
C LEU A 237 0.59 -14.75 -10.95
N GLN A 238 0.04 -15.88 -11.36
CA GLN A 238 -1.03 -16.56 -10.65
C GLN A 238 -0.45 -17.70 -9.80
N LEU A 239 -0.73 -17.67 -8.52
CA LEU A 239 -0.31 -18.70 -7.56
C LEU A 239 -1.44 -19.71 -7.38
N SER A 240 -1.13 -20.99 -7.46
CA SER A 240 -2.08 -22.06 -7.11
C SER A 240 -2.31 -22.11 -5.60
N GLU A 241 -3.41 -22.73 -5.17
CA GLU A 241 -3.70 -22.91 -3.74
C GLU A 241 -2.62 -23.74 -3.03
N GLU A 242 -2.02 -24.72 -3.72
CA GLU A 242 -0.90 -25.50 -3.20
C GLU A 242 0.33 -24.62 -2.96
N GLU A 243 0.66 -23.74 -3.90
CA GLU A 243 1.77 -22.81 -3.76
C GLU A 243 1.53 -21.80 -2.64
N VAL A 244 0.32 -21.29 -2.51
CA VAL A 244 -0.08 -20.43 -1.39
C VAL A 244 0.08 -21.16 -0.06
N ALA A 245 -0.42 -22.39 0.06
CA ALA A 245 -0.28 -23.20 1.26
C ALA A 245 1.20 -23.43 1.61
N LYS A 246 2.03 -23.75 0.60
CA LYS A 246 3.48 -23.90 0.77
C LYS A 246 4.13 -22.61 1.27
N ILE A 247 3.81 -21.46 0.66
CA ILE A 247 4.32 -20.14 1.07
C ILE A 247 3.95 -19.85 2.53
N GLU A 248 2.70 -20.09 2.90
CA GLU A 248 2.17 -19.83 4.24
C GLU A 248 2.63 -20.85 5.29
N GLY A 249 3.29 -21.92 4.88
CA GLY A 249 3.77 -22.97 5.78
C GLY A 249 2.65 -23.84 6.36
N LYS A 250 1.49 -23.88 5.69
CA LYS A 250 0.38 -24.75 6.05
C LYS A 250 0.65 -26.17 5.51
N ASN A 251 0.65 -27.17 6.39
CA ASN A 251 0.68 -28.58 5.99
C ASN A 251 -0.72 -28.98 5.44
N ASP A 252 -0.75 -30.01 4.58
CA ASP A 252 -1.99 -30.51 3.95
C ASP A 252 -3.16 -30.81 4.92
N LYS A 253 -2.88 -30.94 6.21
CA LYS A 253 -3.88 -31.19 7.27
C LYS A 253 -4.61 -29.92 7.76
N GLU A 254 -4.16 -28.72 7.40
CA GLU A 254 -4.72 -27.45 7.83
C GLU A 254 -5.43 -26.69 6.69
N ARG A 255 -5.79 -27.38 5.62
CA ARG A 255 -6.60 -26.80 4.53
C ARG A 255 -8.01 -26.56 5.06
N GLU A 256 -8.31 -25.33 5.45
CA GLU A 256 -9.70 -24.90 5.56
C GLU A 256 -10.35 -25.04 4.17
N PRO A 257 -11.51 -25.71 4.04
CA PRO A 257 -12.23 -25.76 2.78
C PRO A 257 -12.56 -24.34 2.34
N ALA A 258 -12.30 -24.02 1.08
CA ALA A 258 -12.68 -22.76 0.47
C ALA A 258 -14.13 -22.45 0.83
N ILE A 259 -14.37 -21.30 1.46
CA ILE A 259 -15.73 -20.86 1.80
C ILE A 259 -16.48 -20.78 0.47
N ALA A 260 -17.33 -21.77 0.25
CA ALA A 260 -18.28 -21.76 -0.85
C ALA A 260 -19.17 -20.51 -0.64
N VAL A 261 -19.05 -19.56 -1.55
CA VAL A 261 -19.92 -18.40 -1.60
C VAL A 261 -21.33 -18.93 -1.90
N ALA A 262 -22.14 -19.08 -0.85
CA ALA A 262 -23.56 -19.31 -1.02
C ALA A 262 -24.15 -18.04 -1.64
N ASN A 263 -24.49 -18.13 -2.92
CA ASN A 263 -25.43 -17.24 -3.56
C ASN A 263 -26.80 -17.42 -2.89
N SER A 264 -27.25 -16.45 -2.16
CA SER A 264 -28.66 -16.24 -1.83
C SER A 264 -28.89 -14.75 -1.58
#